data_44cfc7a6a9f23f5223764db3c9fdd51f
#
_entry.id   44cfc7a6a9f23f5223764db3c9fdd51f
#
_cell.length_a   1.000
_cell.length_b   1.000
_cell.length_c   1.000
_cell.angle_alpha   90.00
_cell.angle_beta   90.00
_cell.angle_gamma   90.00
#
_symmetry.space_group_name_H-M   'P 1'
#
loop_
_entity.id
_entity.type
_entity.pdbx_description
1 polymer ?
#
loop_
_entity_poly.entity_id
_entity_poly.type
_entity_poly.pdbx_seq_one_letter_code
_entity_poly.pdbx_strand_id
1 'polypeptide(L)'
;MSHVIALLGPTNTGKTYAAMERMLAHQSGIMGFPLRLLARENYEKACALKGKDRVALITGEEKIIPARAQFYMCTVESMPLDMGAEFVAVDEIQLAADPERGHVFTDRLLYMRGKEETMFLGAQTIAPLIKQLLPDAEIRTQPRFSTLSYISPKKLSRIPRRSAVIVFSASQVYETAEFLRVHRGGCSVVLGALSPRTRNAQVQMYQNGEVDYLVATDAIGICLLYTSDAADD
;
A
#
# COMPACT_ATOMS: atom_id res chain seq x y z
N MET A 1 -23.63 12.48 -12.09
CA MET A 1 -22.72 12.70 -10.94
C MET A 1 -21.84 11.48 -10.83
N SER A 2 -20.55 11.65 -10.55
CA SER A 2 -19.62 10.53 -10.33
C SER A 2 -20.09 9.68 -9.15
N HIS A 3 -20.04 8.35 -9.27
CA HIS A 3 -20.33 7.46 -8.16
C HIS A 3 -19.15 7.45 -7.18
N VAL A 4 -19.37 7.85 -5.95
CA VAL A 4 -18.31 7.92 -4.92
C VAL A 4 -18.45 6.76 -3.96
N ILE A 5 -17.38 5.95 -3.87
CA ILE A 5 -17.30 4.78 -2.98
C ILE A 5 -16.17 4.98 -1.98
N ALA A 6 -16.43 4.78 -0.70
CA ALA A 6 -15.41 4.63 0.32
C ALA A 6 -15.29 3.15 0.70
N LEU A 7 -14.25 2.49 0.21
CA LEU A 7 -13.95 1.09 0.53
C LEU A 7 -13.03 1.04 1.76
N LEU A 8 -13.61 0.76 2.91
CA LEU A 8 -12.95 0.85 4.20
C LEU A 8 -12.75 -0.54 4.84
N GLY A 9 -11.70 -0.69 5.62
CA GLY A 9 -11.42 -1.92 6.32
C GLY A 9 -9.99 -2.00 6.85
N PRO A 10 -9.64 -3.07 7.55
CA PRO A 10 -8.27 -3.29 8.02
C PRO A 10 -7.25 -3.33 6.88
N THR A 11 -5.97 -3.27 7.22
CA THR A 11 -4.89 -3.56 6.28
C THR A 11 -4.95 -5.01 5.80
N ASN A 12 -4.42 -5.30 4.63
CA ASN A 12 -4.39 -6.63 4.01
C ASN A 12 -5.79 -7.24 3.81
N THR A 13 -6.65 -6.52 3.10
CA THR A 13 -7.98 -6.96 2.69
C THR A 13 -8.21 -6.82 1.19
N GLY A 14 -7.13 -6.62 0.40
CA GLY A 14 -7.22 -6.51 -1.05
C GLY A 14 -7.87 -5.22 -1.58
N LYS A 15 -8.06 -4.16 -0.76
CA LYS A 15 -8.71 -2.91 -1.19
C LYS A 15 -8.00 -2.26 -2.38
N THR A 16 -6.67 -2.14 -2.29
CA THR A 16 -5.83 -1.55 -3.33
C THR A 16 -5.91 -2.35 -4.63
N TYR A 17 -5.90 -3.68 -4.53
CA TYR A 17 -6.06 -4.57 -5.67
C TYR A 17 -7.44 -4.41 -6.33
N ALA A 18 -8.51 -4.44 -5.54
CA ALA A 18 -9.87 -4.25 -6.03
C ALA A 18 -10.07 -2.90 -6.74
N ALA A 19 -9.47 -1.82 -6.20
CA ALA A 19 -9.51 -0.50 -6.85
C ALA A 19 -8.70 -0.48 -8.16
N MET A 20 -7.55 -1.15 -8.20
CA MET A 20 -6.75 -1.26 -9.41
C MET A 20 -7.48 -2.05 -10.51
N GLU A 21 -8.06 -3.21 -10.20
CA GLU A 21 -8.87 -3.98 -11.16
C GLU A 21 -10.00 -3.13 -11.70
N ARG A 22 -10.71 -2.42 -10.82
CA ARG A 22 -11.83 -1.56 -11.21
C ARG A 22 -11.37 -0.40 -12.08
N MET A 23 -10.25 0.28 -11.73
CA MET A 23 -9.65 1.31 -12.56
C MET A 23 -9.30 0.79 -13.97
N LEU A 24 -8.68 -0.38 -14.05
CA LEU A 24 -8.28 -0.96 -15.32
C LEU A 24 -9.46 -1.45 -16.19
N ALA A 25 -10.66 -1.55 -15.64
CA ALA A 25 -11.88 -1.81 -16.40
C ALA A 25 -12.46 -0.55 -17.09
N HIS A 26 -12.08 0.65 -16.65
CA HIS A 26 -12.39 1.92 -17.31
C HIS A 26 -11.44 2.21 -18.48
N GLN A 27 -11.76 3.20 -19.31
CA GLN A 27 -10.89 3.62 -20.41
C GLN A 27 -9.71 4.48 -19.93
N SER A 28 -9.88 5.19 -18.81
CA SER A 28 -8.84 6.01 -18.19
C SER A 28 -8.99 6.04 -16.66
N GLY A 29 -7.87 6.13 -15.96
CA GLY A 29 -7.90 6.18 -14.50
C GLY A 29 -6.65 6.78 -13.86
N ILE A 30 -6.84 7.30 -12.65
CA ILE A 30 -5.76 7.85 -11.82
C ILE A 30 -5.86 7.22 -10.45
N MET A 31 -4.75 6.71 -9.94
CA MET A 31 -4.67 6.15 -8.60
C MET A 31 -3.53 6.77 -7.81
N GLY A 32 -3.87 7.37 -6.66
CA GLY A 32 -2.92 8.00 -5.74
C GLY A 32 -2.56 7.10 -4.58
N PHE A 33 -1.26 6.95 -4.33
CA PHE A 33 -0.70 6.13 -3.27
C PHE A 33 0.02 6.99 -2.23
N PRO A 34 0.05 6.57 -0.97
CA PRO A 34 0.71 7.32 0.10
C PRO A 34 2.24 7.34 -0.03
N LEU A 35 2.81 6.38 -0.77
CA LEU A 35 4.26 6.17 -0.87
C LEU A 35 4.69 5.91 -2.31
N ARG A 36 5.87 6.43 -2.67
CA ARG A 36 6.49 6.25 -4.00
C ARG A 36 6.65 4.78 -4.38
N LEU A 37 7.05 3.96 -3.40
CA LEU A 37 7.22 2.52 -3.63
C LEU A 37 5.92 1.85 -4.04
N LEU A 38 4.81 2.16 -3.37
CA LEU A 38 3.49 1.63 -3.71
C LEU A 38 3.04 2.07 -5.11
N ALA A 39 3.25 3.34 -5.46
CA ALA A 39 2.97 3.83 -6.79
C ALA A 39 3.79 3.06 -7.85
N ARG A 40 5.07 2.81 -7.59
CA ARG A 40 5.96 2.08 -8.49
C ARG A 40 5.56 0.61 -8.64
N GLU A 41 5.27 -0.09 -7.57
CA GLU A 41 4.84 -1.49 -7.60
C GLU A 41 3.53 -1.66 -8.37
N ASN A 42 2.54 -0.80 -8.11
CA ASN A 42 1.27 -0.84 -8.84
C ASN A 42 1.42 -0.40 -10.31
N TYR A 43 2.35 0.52 -10.61
CA TYR A 43 2.72 0.82 -11.98
C TYR A 43 3.25 -0.42 -12.72
N GLU A 44 4.14 -1.19 -12.12
CA GLU A 44 4.70 -2.40 -12.72
C GLU A 44 3.62 -3.46 -12.97
N LYS A 45 2.70 -3.67 -11.99
CA LYS A 45 1.54 -4.56 -12.15
C LYS A 45 0.61 -4.10 -13.26
N ALA A 46 0.27 -2.81 -13.31
CA ALA A 46 -0.58 -2.26 -14.36
C ALA A 46 0.07 -2.36 -15.75
N CYS A 47 1.39 -2.13 -15.85
CA CYS A 47 2.15 -2.31 -17.08
C CYS A 47 2.10 -3.75 -17.59
N ALA A 48 2.17 -4.75 -16.68
CA ALA A 48 2.04 -6.16 -17.05
C ALA A 48 0.66 -6.49 -17.63
N LEU A 49 -0.41 -5.82 -17.16
CA LEU A 49 -1.78 -6.07 -17.58
C LEU A 49 -2.20 -5.25 -18.80
N LYS A 50 -1.76 -4.01 -18.94
CA LYS A 50 -2.23 -3.06 -19.99
C LYS A 50 -1.17 -2.63 -20.99
N GLY A 51 0.10 -2.97 -20.75
CA GLY A 51 1.23 -2.55 -21.56
C GLY A 51 1.84 -1.23 -21.08
N LYS A 52 3.17 -1.09 -21.24
CA LYS A 52 3.95 0.07 -20.78
C LYS A 52 3.60 1.37 -21.51
N ASP A 53 3.05 1.29 -22.69
CA ASP A 53 2.63 2.43 -23.52
C ASP A 53 1.33 3.09 -23.02
N ARG A 54 0.57 2.43 -22.16
CA ARG A 54 -0.70 2.90 -21.62
C ARG A 54 -0.66 3.33 -20.16
N VAL A 55 0.42 3.03 -19.46
CA VAL A 55 0.52 3.30 -18.01
C VAL A 55 1.58 4.34 -17.73
N ALA A 56 1.23 5.33 -16.95
CA ALA A 56 2.13 6.37 -16.46
C ALA A 56 2.46 6.20 -14.98
N LEU A 57 3.66 6.63 -14.60
CA LEU A 57 4.09 6.78 -13.22
C LEU A 57 4.44 8.24 -12.94
N ILE A 58 3.86 8.83 -11.89
CA ILE A 58 4.16 10.20 -11.49
C ILE A 58 4.40 10.24 -9.98
N THR A 59 5.64 10.49 -9.60
CA THR A 59 6.05 10.69 -8.21
C THR A 59 6.91 11.95 -8.12
N GLY A 60 7.26 12.36 -6.91
CA GLY A 60 8.16 13.52 -6.72
C GLY A 60 9.56 13.35 -7.32
N GLU A 61 10.00 12.11 -7.53
CA GLU A 61 11.35 11.81 -8.05
C GLU A 61 11.34 11.19 -9.45
N GLU A 62 10.24 10.58 -9.86
CA GLU A 62 10.17 9.81 -11.10
C GLU A 62 8.91 10.17 -11.88
N LYS A 63 9.10 10.43 -13.17
CA LYS A 63 8.01 10.77 -14.08
C LYS A 63 8.16 10.00 -15.39
N ILE A 64 7.29 9.01 -15.60
CA ILE A 64 7.20 8.21 -16.81
C ILE A 64 5.81 8.43 -17.40
N ILE A 65 5.70 9.13 -18.52
CA ILE A 65 4.41 9.42 -19.16
C ILE A 65 4.51 9.08 -20.65
N PRO A 66 4.12 7.88 -21.05
CA PRO A 66 4.04 7.52 -22.46
C PRO A 66 2.98 8.37 -23.20
N ALA A 67 3.17 8.57 -24.50
CA ALA A 67 2.24 9.40 -25.31
C ALA A 67 0.80 8.86 -25.34
N ARG A 68 0.60 7.57 -25.09
CA ARG A 68 -0.71 6.90 -25.05
C ARG A 68 -1.18 6.56 -23.63
N ALA A 69 -0.63 7.22 -22.61
CA ALA A 69 -0.98 6.95 -21.22
C ALA A 69 -2.49 7.16 -20.98
N GLN A 70 -3.11 6.16 -20.42
CA GLN A 70 -4.53 6.15 -20.01
C GLN A 70 -4.68 5.94 -18.49
N PHE A 71 -3.72 5.22 -17.89
CA PHE A 71 -3.74 4.87 -16.47
C PHE A 71 -2.54 5.50 -15.77
N TYR A 72 -2.78 6.19 -14.67
CA TYR A 72 -1.77 6.98 -13.97
C TYR A 72 -1.63 6.50 -12.54
N MET A 73 -0.46 5.94 -12.21
CA MET A 73 -0.06 5.57 -10.85
C MET A 73 0.76 6.71 -10.27
N CYS A 74 0.28 7.32 -9.20
CA CYS A 74 0.88 8.54 -8.67
C CYS A 74 1.09 8.43 -7.16
N THR A 75 2.04 9.21 -6.61
CA THR A 75 1.88 9.59 -5.21
C THR A 75 0.72 10.58 -5.08
N VAL A 76 0.04 10.62 -3.94
CA VAL A 76 -1.15 11.49 -3.73
C VAL A 76 -0.81 12.96 -4.00
N GLU A 77 0.40 13.39 -3.62
CA GLU A 77 0.91 14.73 -3.88
C GLU A 77 1.09 15.04 -5.38
N SER A 78 1.44 14.02 -6.17
CA SER A 78 1.76 14.17 -7.60
C SER A 78 0.60 13.83 -8.53
N MET A 79 -0.59 13.58 -7.99
CA MET A 79 -1.78 13.31 -8.81
C MET A 79 -2.12 14.52 -9.68
N PRO A 80 -2.31 14.32 -11.01
CA PRO A 80 -2.74 15.41 -11.90
C PRO A 80 -4.21 15.75 -11.62
N LEU A 81 -4.48 17.03 -11.32
CA LEU A 81 -5.81 17.50 -10.89
C LEU A 81 -6.75 17.80 -12.07
N ASP A 82 -6.20 18.19 -13.21
CA ASP A 82 -6.95 18.73 -14.35
C ASP A 82 -7.21 17.69 -15.46
N MET A 83 -6.84 16.43 -15.25
CA MET A 83 -6.82 15.45 -16.34
C MET A 83 -8.19 14.84 -16.67
N GLY A 84 -9.17 14.91 -15.80
CA GLY A 84 -10.54 14.44 -16.07
C GLY A 84 -10.65 12.96 -16.48
N ALA A 85 -9.99 12.04 -15.75
CA ALA A 85 -10.11 10.60 -15.95
C ALA A 85 -11.51 10.06 -15.61
N GLU A 86 -11.89 8.92 -16.20
CA GLU A 86 -13.16 8.25 -15.87
C GLU A 86 -13.17 7.74 -14.43
N PHE A 87 -12.08 7.14 -14.01
CA PHE A 87 -11.91 6.58 -12.66
C PHE A 87 -10.82 7.32 -11.88
N VAL A 88 -11.09 7.56 -10.60
CA VAL A 88 -10.09 8.09 -9.65
C VAL A 88 -10.11 7.27 -8.38
N ALA A 89 -8.93 6.92 -7.85
CA ALA A 89 -8.82 6.35 -6.51
C ALA A 89 -7.72 7.02 -5.68
N VAL A 90 -7.94 7.10 -4.37
CA VAL A 90 -6.94 7.54 -3.39
C VAL A 90 -6.81 6.48 -2.31
N ASP A 91 -5.60 5.95 -2.17
CA ASP A 91 -5.30 4.91 -1.18
C ASP A 91 -4.87 5.53 0.16
N GLU A 92 -5.14 4.82 1.25
CA GLU A 92 -4.84 5.20 2.65
C GLU A 92 -5.42 6.59 3.03
N ILE A 93 -6.68 6.83 2.66
CA ILE A 93 -7.35 8.13 2.84
C ILE A 93 -7.42 8.60 4.31
N GLN A 94 -7.28 7.70 5.31
CA GLN A 94 -7.18 8.09 6.72
C GLN A 94 -5.94 8.97 7.01
N LEU A 95 -4.96 9.03 6.10
CA LEU A 95 -3.86 9.99 6.18
C LEU A 95 -4.31 11.45 6.04
N ALA A 96 -5.57 11.72 5.75
CA ALA A 96 -6.16 13.05 5.91
C ALA A 96 -6.04 13.59 7.34
N ALA A 97 -5.86 12.72 8.35
CA ALA A 97 -5.60 13.08 9.74
C ALA A 97 -4.09 13.25 10.05
N ASP A 98 -3.20 13.05 9.10
CA ASP A 98 -1.75 13.23 9.31
C ASP A 98 -1.40 14.71 9.50
N PRO A 99 -0.58 15.07 10.52
CA PRO A 99 -0.26 16.48 10.81
C PRO A 99 0.49 17.21 9.69
N GLU A 100 1.31 16.49 8.92
CA GLU A 100 2.15 17.09 7.87
C GLU A 100 1.50 16.99 6.50
N ARG A 101 1.02 15.80 6.13
CA ARG A 101 0.54 15.46 4.78
C ARG A 101 -0.98 15.49 4.65
N GLY A 102 -1.71 15.56 5.77
CA GLY A 102 -3.17 15.42 5.80
C GLY A 102 -3.91 16.43 4.94
N HIS A 103 -3.36 17.65 4.80
CA HIS A 103 -3.94 18.69 3.95
C HIS A 103 -4.04 18.25 2.46
N VAL A 104 -3.06 17.49 1.94
CA VAL A 104 -3.09 16.97 0.56
C VAL A 104 -4.19 15.91 0.42
N PHE A 105 -4.25 14.96 1.35
CA PHE A 105 -5.29 13.90 1.32
C PHE A 105 -6.69 14.49 1.46
N THR A 106 -6.85 15.51 2.32
CA THR A 106 -8.11 16.23 2.49
C THR A 106 -8.53 16.96 1.21
N ASP A 107 -7.59 17.60 0.53
CA ASP A 107 -7.85 18.25 -0.75
C ASP A 107 -8.34 17.22 -1.81
N ARG A 108 -7.69 16.06 -1.90
CA ARG A 108 -8.12 15.00 -2.81
C ARG A 108 -9.48 14.42 -2.42
N LEU A 109 -9.75 14.25 -1.13
CA LEU A 109 -11.04 13.80 -0.62
C LEU A 109 -12.17 14.74 -1.01
N LEU A 110 -11.95 16.05 -0.91
CA LEU A 110 -12.99 17.06 -1.16
C LEU A 110 -13.19 17.35 -2.64
N TYR A 111 -12.13 17.43 -3.43
CA TYR A 111 -12.19 18.03 -4.76
C TYR A 111 -11.89 17.07 -5.90
N MET A 112 -11.18 15.97 -5.69
CA MET A 112 -10.82 15.09 -6.77
C MET A 112 -11.92 14.08 -7.09
N ARG A 113 -12.37 14.05 -8.34
CA ARG A 113 -13.45 13.16 -8.82
C ARG A 113 -13.11 12.55 -10.19
N GLY A 114 -13.40 11.26 -10.33
CA GLY A 114 -13.52 10.64 -11.64
C GLY A 114 -14.80 11.07 -12.33
N LYS A 115 -14.84 11.05 -13.63
CA LYS A 115 -16.07 11.37 -14.40
C LYS A 115 -17.18 10.36 -14.12
N GLU A 116 -16.83 9.09 -13.98
CA GLU A 116 -17.77 7.99 -13.75
C GLU A 116 -17.72 7.51 -12.29
N GLU A 117 -16.53 7.27 -11.78
CA GLU A 117 -16.36 6.67 -10.47
C GLU A 117 -15.17 7.23 -9.69
N THR A 118 -15.35 7.35 -8.38
CA THR A 118 -14.29 7.74 -7.43
C THR A 118 -14.26 6.76 -6.27
N MET A 119 -13.09 6.24 -5.94
CA MET A 119 -12.88 5.35 -4.80
C MET A 119 -11.90 5.92 -3.79
N PHE A 120 -12.32 5.99 -2.53
CA PHE A 120 -11.44 6.28 -1.39
C PHE A 120 -11.20 5.00 -0.60
N LEU A 121 -9.93 4.59 -0.49
CA LEU A 121 -9.55 3.37 0.21
C LEU A 121 -8.90 3.72 1.55
N GLY A 122 -9.23 2.99 2.61
CA GLY A 122 -8.62 3.31 3.89
C GLY A 122 -9.09 2.48 5.07
N ALA A 123 -8.65 2.89 6.25
CA ALA A 123 -9.06 2.28 7.50
C ALA A 123 -10.49 2.70 7.89
N GLN A 124 -11.18 1.84 8.63
CA GLN A 124 -12.54 2.10 9.10
C GLN A 124 -12.66 3.36 9.99
N THR A 125 -11.56 3.79 10.59
CA THR A 125 -11.50 4.97 11.47
C THR A 125 -11.89 6.27 10.78
N ILE A 126 -11.74 6.37 9.45
CA ILE A 126 -12.10 7.57 8.68
C ILE A 126 -13.61 7.66 8.36
N ALA A 127 -14.38 6.60 8.58
CA ALA A 127 -15.80 6.53 8.18
C ALA A 127 -16.67 7.69 8.71
N PRO A 128 -16.54 8.15 9.98
CA PRO A 128 -17.32 9.27 10.48
C PRO A 128 -17.04 10.57 9.70
N LEU A 129 -15.77 10.82 9.38
CA LEU A 129 -15.36 12.02 8.63
C LEU A 129 -15.88 11.96 7.19
N ILE A 130 -15.81 10.81 6.54
CA ILE A 130 -16.35 10.63 5.19
C ILE A 130 -17.86 10.88 5.17
N LYS A 131 -18.62 10.33 6.12
CA LYS A 131 -20.05 10.58 6.23
C LYS A 131 -20.40 12.06 6.38
N GLN A 132 -19.57 12.81 7.09
CA GLN A 132 -19.76 14.24 7.30
C GLN A 132 -19.43 15.07 6.07
N LEU A 133 -18.31 14.76 5.40
CA LEU A 133 -17.80 15.55 4.27
C LEU A 133 -18.42 15.14 2.93
N LEU A 134 -18.76 13.87 2.79
CA LEU A 134 -19.31 13.27 1.57
C LEU A 134 -20.56 12.44 1.92
N PRO A 135 -21.67 13.06 2.27
CA PRO A 135 -22.88 12.37 2.75
C PRO A 135 -23.47 11.39 1.70
N ASP A 136 -23.26 11.66 0.41
CA ASP A 136 -23.74 10.82 -0.69
C ASP A 136 -22.76 9.69 -1.06
N ALA A 137 -21.61 9.55 -0.39
CA ALA A 137 -20.66 8.50 -0.67
C ALA A 137 -21.16 7.14 -0.13
N GLU A 138 -21.09 6.12 -0.97
CA GLU A 138 -21.36 4.74 -0.57
C GLU A 138 -20.21 4.20 0.26
N ILE A 139 -20.45 3.87 1.53
CA ILE A 139 -19.43 3.25 2.40
C ILE A 139 -19.56 1.74 2.32
N ARG A 140 -18.52 1.09 1.79
CA ARG A 140 -18.38 -0.37 1.77
C ARG A 140 -17.32 -0.79 2.77
N THR A 141 -17.59 -1.85 3.52
CA THR A 141 -16.63 -2.41 4.47
C THR A 141 -16.11 -3.74 3.96
N GLN A 142 -14.78 -3.88 3.91
CA GLN A 142 -14.13 -5.12 3.55
C GLN A 142 -13.53 -5.79 4.79
N PRO A 143 -13.98 -6.99 5.17
CA PRO A 143 -13.46 -7.70 6.33
C PRO A 143 -12.05 -8.20 6.06
N ARG A 144 -11.29 -8.47 7.13
CA ARG A 144 -9.97 -9.07 7.01
C ARG A 144 -10.06 -10.52 6.57
N PHE A 145 -9.22 -10.93 5.62
CA PHE A 145 -9.12 -12.33 5.17
C PHE A 145 -8.50 -13.25 6.24
N SER A 146 -7.63 -12.70 7.10
CA SER A 146 -6.92 -13.45 8.14
C SER A 146 -7.46 -13.15 9.53
N THR A 147 -7.44 -14.13 10.42
CA THR A 147 -7.75 -13.93 11.83
C THR A 147 -6.52 -13.39 12.56
N LEU A 148 -6.68 -12.25 13.23
CA LEU A 148 -5.66 -11.68 14.10
C LEU A 148 -5.95 -12.10 15.55
N SER A 149 -5.01 -12.83 16.17
CA SER A 149 -5.11 -13.24 17.56
C SER A 149 -3.98 -12.64 18.37
N TYR A 150 -4.31 -12.01 19.49
CA TYR A 150 -3.31 -11.56 20.44
C TYR A 150 -2.81 -12.74 21.27
N ILE A 151 -1.48 -12.85 21.38
CA ILE A 151 -0.82 -13.79 22.28
C ILE A 151 0.01 -13.01 23.30
N SER A 152 0.22 -13.60 24.49
CA SER A 152 1.01 -12.98 25.55
C SER A 152 2.44 -12.63 25.09
N PRO A 153 3.08 -11.59 25.66
CA PRO A 153 4.45 -11.22 25.35
C PRO A 153 5.43 -12.40 25.49
N LYS A 154 6.35 -12.52 24.54
CA LYS A 154 7.41 -13.54 24.57
C LYS A 154 8.78 -12.88 24.51
N LYS A 155 9.76 -13.49 25.20
CA LYS A 155 11.17 -13.10 25.04
C LYS A 155 11.64 -13.39 23.61
N LEU A 156 12.50 -12.56 23.06
CA LEU A 156 13.05 -12.71 21.70
C LEU A 156 13.67 -14.10 21.47
N SER A 157 14.31 -14.67 22.51
CA SER A 157 14.85 -16.03 22.48
C SER A 157 13.82 -17.15 22.35
N ARG A 158 12.52 -16.86 22.57
CA ARG A 158 11.43 -17.84 22.59
C ARG A 158 10.34 -17.55 21.57
N ILE A 159 10.58 -16.66 20.61
CA ILE A 159 9.62 -16.42 19.52
C ILE A 159 9.52 -17.69 18.65
N PRO A 160 8.31 -18.01 18.15
CA PRO A 160 8.15 -19.17 17.25
C PRO A 160 8.91 -18.96 15.94
N ARG A 161 9.17 -20.04 15.21
CA ARG A 161 9.61 -19.94 13.81
C ARG A 161 8.54 -19.24 12.97
N ARG A 162 8.93 -18.72 11.82
CA ARG A 162 8.05 -17.94 10.93
C ARG A 162 7.50 -16.68 11.60
N SER A 163 8.35 -15.98 12.37
CA SER A 163 8.01 -14.72 13.03
C SER A 163 8.67 -13.52 12.36
N ALA A 164 7.90 -12.46 12.19
CA ALA A 164 8.43 -11.13 11.87
C ALA A 164 8.54 -10.30 13.16
N VAL A 165 9.71 -9.71 13.40
CA VAL A 165 10.00 -8.83 14.53
C VAL A 165 10.07 -7.40 14.02
N ILE A 166 9.13 -6.57 14.45
CA ILE A 166 9.07 -5.16 14.07
C ILE A 166 9.70 -4.32 15.19
N VAL A 167 10.60 -3.44 14.80
CA VAL A 167 11.31 -2.52 15.68
C VAL A 167 11.29 -1.10 15.11
N PHE A 168 11.64 -0.09 15.90
CA PHE A 168 11.37 1.31 15.56
C PHE A 168 12.59 2.09 15.04
N SER A 169 13.77 1.46 14.99
CA SER A 169 14.98 2.11 14.48
C SER A 169 15.89 1.13 13.75
N ALA A 170 16.73 1.66 12.85
CA ALA A 170 17.72 0.87 12.13
C ALA A 170 18.72 0.18 13.08
N SER A 171 19.14 0.86 14.16
CA SER A 171 20.05 0.25 15.18
C SER A 171 19.40 -0.97 15.81
N GLN A 172 18.13 -0.86 16.23
CA GLN A 172 17.39 -1.99 16.80
C GLN A 172 17.20 -3.14 15.81
N VAL A 173 17.06 -2.85 14.51
CA VAL A 173 17.02 -3.91 13.50
C VAL A 173 18.31 -4.70 13.49
N TYR A 174 19.46 -4.03 13.45
CA TYR A 174 20.76 -4.72 13.43
C TYR A 174 21.05 -5.46 14.73
N GLU A 175 20.76 -4.88 15.88
CA GLU A 175 20.91 -5.54 17.19
C GLU A 175 20.04 -6.80 17.29
N THR A 176 18.78 -6.71 16.87
CA THR A 176 17.85 -7.84 16.88
C THR A 176 18.28 -8.92 15.87
N ALA A 177 18.71 -8.52 14.68
CA ALA A 177 19.19 -9.44 13.66
C ALA A 177 20.44 -10.19 14.12
N GLU A 178 21.38 -9.50 14.76
CA GLU A 178 22.57 -10.12 15.31
C GLU A 178 22.24 -11.09 16.46
N PHE A 179 21.32 -10.72 17.34
CA PHE A 179 20.83 -11.63 18.38
C PHE A 179 20.23 -12.91 17.76
N LEU A 180 19.38 -12.78 16.74
CA LEU A 180 18.78 -13.94 16.05
C LEU A 180 19.83 -14.77 15.29
N ARG A 181 20.82 -14.13 14.69
CA ARG A 181 21.93 -14.82 14.02
C ARG A 181 22.68 -15.71 14.97
N VAL A 182 23.01 -15.21 16.15
CA VAL A 182 23.78 -15.96 17.16
C VAL A 182 22.96 -17.09 17.80
N HIS A 183 21.67 -16.84 18.08
CA HIS A 183 20.89 -17.75 18.93
C HIS A 183 19.89 -18.61 18.16
N ARG A 184 19.53 -18.24 16.91
CA ARG A 184 18.40 -18.82 16.19
C ARG A 184 18.71 -19.15 14.72
N GLY A 185 19.96 -19.04 14.27
CA GLY A 185 20.39 -19.42 12.93
C GLY A 185 20.28 -18.36 11.85
N GLY A 186 19.77 -17.16 12.17
CA GLY A 186 19.71 -16.03 11.25
C GLY A 186 18.31 -15.53 10.94
N CYS A 187 18.27 -14.41 10.20
CA CYS A 187 17.05 -13.75 9.77
C CYS A 187 17.27 -12.95 8.50
N SER A 188 16.22 -12.62 7.79
CA SER A 188 16.23 -11.56 6.79
C SER A 188 15.98 -10.19 7.44
N VAL A 189 16.42 -9.12 6.76
CA VAL A 189 16.36 -7.76 7.28
C VAL A 189 15.69 -6.83 6.27
N VAL A 190 14.71 -6.04 6.73
CA VAL A 190 14.01 -5.05 5.90
C VAL A 190 14.02 -3.67 6.55
N LEU A 191 14.65 -2.73 5.87
CA LEU A 191 14.78 -1.32 6.27
C LEU A 191 14.29 -0.40 5.15
N GLY A 192 13.72 0.74 5.50
CA GLY A 192 13.33 1.78 4.53
C GLY A 192 14.50 2.28 3.66
N ALA A 193 15.72 2.32 4.21
CA ALA A 193 16.93 2.72 3.50
C ALA A 193 17.44 1.72 2.46
N LEU A 194 16.97 0.46 2.47
CA LEU A 194 17.34 -0.54 1.46
C LEU A 194 16.68 -0.24 0.13
N SER A 195 17.38 -0.57 -0.97
CA SER A 195 16.77 -0.50 -2.31
C SER A 195 15.53 -1.41 -2.41
N PRO A 196 14.54 -1.08 -3.25
CA PRO A 196 13.36 -1.93 -3.46
C PRO A 196 13.73 -3.38 -3.81
N ARG A 197 14.71 -3.56 -4.70
CA ARG A 197 15.20 -4.89 -5.10
C ARG A 197 15.73 -5.69 -3.92
N THR A 198 16.54 -5.05 -3.07
CA THR A 198 17.12 -5.71 -1.88
C THR A 198 16.03 -6.06 -0.88
N ARG A 199 15.05 -5.16 -0.65
CA ARG A 199 13.92 -5.43 0.26
C ARG A 199 13.10 -6.62 -0.21
N ASN A 200 12.74 -6.66 -1.49
CA ASN A 200 11.98 -7.78 -2.05
C ASN A 200 12.73 -9.10 -1.94
N ALA A 201 14.04 -9.12 -2.20
CA ALA A 201 14.86 -10.31 -2.03
C ALA A 201 14.88 -10.79 -0.57
N GLN A 202 15.00 -9.89 0.41
CA GLN A 202 14.96 -10.25 1.84
C GLN A 202 13.60 -10.82 2.25
N VAL A 203 12.50 -10.25 1.74
CA VAL A 203 11.14 -10.76 1.99
C VAL A 203 10.97 -12.15 1.38
N GLN A 204 11.43 -12.35 0.14
CA GLN A 204 11.37 -13.66 -0.52
C GLN A 204 12.13 -14.74 0.23
N MET A 205 13.33 -14.46 0.74
CA MET A 205 14.09 -15.42 1.58
C MET A 205 13.26 -15.89 2.78
N TYR A 206 12.56 -14.97 3.45
CA TYR A 206 11.67 -15.31 4.56
C TYR A 206 10.46 -16.12 4.09
N GLN A 207 9.82 -15.74 2.99
CA GLN A 207 8.63 -16.41 2.47
C GLN A 207 8.95 -17.83 1.97
N ASN A 208 10.05 -17.99 1.25
CA ASN A 208 10.53 -19.29 0.76
C ASN A 208 10.98 -20.22 1.89
N GLY A 209 11.08 -19.72 3.14
CA GLY A 209 11.53 -20.52 4.28
C GLY A 209 13.05 -20.73 4.34
N GLU A 210 13.83 -19.96 3.58
CA GLU A 210 15.29 -19.96 3.66
C GLU A 210 15.79 -19.46 5.01
N VAL A 211 15.01 -18.56 5.65
CA VAL A 211 15.18 -18.10 7.02
C VAL A 211 13.87 -18.13 7.78
N ASP A 212 13.91 -18.45 9.08
CA ASP A 212 12.74 -18.56 9.95
C ASP A 212 12.26 -17.21 10.51
N TYR A 213 13.09 -16.19 10.43
CA TYR A 213 12.84 -14.91 11.07
C TYR A 213 13.06 -13.77 10.09
N LEU A 214 12.28 -12.71 10.27
CA LEU A 214 12.43 -11.45 9.57
C LEU A 214 12.49 -10.34 10.61
N VAL A 215 13.44 -9.41 10.49
CA VAL A 215 13.53 -8.23 11.34
C VAL A 215 13.36 -6.99 10.48
N ALA A 216 12.45 -6.11 10.87
CA ALA A 216 12.14 -4.95 10.05
C ALA A 216 11.71 -3.73 10.87
N THR A 217 11.76 -2.55 10.25
CA THR A 217 10.98 -1.39 10.68
C THR A 217 9.55 -1.48 10.11
N ASP A 218 8.73 -0.47 10.38
CA ASP A 218 7.40 -0.26 9.79
C ASP A 218 7.39 -0.31 8.24
N ALA A 219 8.54 -0.09 7.60
CA ALA A 219 8.73 -0.27 6.15
C ALA A 219 8.31 -1.65 5.63
N ILE A 220 8.24 -2.67 6.50
CA ILE A 220 7.77 -4.01 6.13
C ILE A 220 6.27 -4.07 5.85
N GLY A 221 5.47 -3.21 6.48
CA GLY A 221 4.03 -3.16 6.23
C GLY A 221 3.69 -3.04 4.75
N ILE A 222 4.58 -2.40 4.01
CA ILE A 222 4.49 -2.25 2.55
C ILE A 222 4.86 -3.57 1.82
N CYS A 223 5.89 -4.28 2.28
CA CYS A 223 6.42 -5.46 1.59
C CYS A 223 5.61 -6.74 1.85
N LEU A 224 5.07 -6.94 3.06
CA LEU A 224 4.30 -8.14 3.40
C LEU A 224 2.87 -8.13 2.84
N LEU A 225 2.31 -6.95 2.59
CA LEU A 225 0.96 -6.81 2.06
C LEU A 225 0.82 -7.32 0.62
N TYR A 226 1.90 -7.29 -0.16
CA TYR A 226 1.88 -7.61 -1.58
C TYR A 226 2.26 -9.04 -1.94
N THR A 227 2.74 -9.81 -0.98
CA THR A 227 3.27 -11.16 -1.25
C THR A 227 2.36 -12.28 -0.74
N SER A 228 1.35 -11.96 0.07
CA SER A 228 0.35 -12.94 0.52
C SER A 228 -0.71 -13.25 -0.54
N ASP A 229 -0.92 -12.36 -1.52
CA ASP A 229 -1.92 -12.55 -2.57
C ASP A 229 -1.40 -13.43 -3.75
N ALA A 230 -0.12 -13.79 -3.75
CA ALA A 230 0.48 -14.61 -4.81
C ALA A 230 0.60 -16.11 -4.47
N ALA A 231 0.06 -16.54 -3.33
CA ALA A 231 0.23 -17.91 -2.83
C ALA A 231 -1.04 -18.79 -2.92
N ASP A 232 -2.13 -18.28 -3.50
CA ASP A 232 -3.38 -19.02 -3.70
C ASP A 232 -3.76 -19.12 -5.19
N ASP A 233 -2.85 -19.70 -6.01
CA ASP A 233 -3.14 -20.29 -7.32
C ASP A 233 -2.47 -21.67 -7.45
#